data_670004e20156dcc4a31312649ce6e72d
#
_entry.id   670004e20156dcc4a31312649ce6e72d
#
_cell.length_a   1.000
_cell.length_b   1.000
_cell.length_c   1.000
_cell.angle_alpha   90.00
_cell.angle_beta   90.00
_cell.angle_gamma   90.00
#
_symmetry.space_group_name_H-M   'P 1'
#
loop_
_entity.id
_entity.type
_entity.pdbx_description
1 polymer ?
#
loop_
_entity_poly.entity_id
_entity_poly.type
_entity_poly.pdbx_seq_one_letter_code
_entity_poly.pdbx_strand_id
1 'polypeptide(L)'
;MKADIKQKWVADLRSGKFPQTTEVLRNGNGYCCLGVLCDLYSRDTGVEWYVPNDYDDCTMHGHDGTLPEQVRIWAQIPHDVGAYVAVSKSYDEGENTIVDHSLSLTELNDSWEYNFHQIADVIEEQL
;
A
#
# COMPACT_ATOMS: atom_id res chain seq x y z
N MET A 1 12.29 6.69 -1.98
CA MET A 1 11.00 7.33 -1.67
C MET A 1 11.23 8.67 -0.97
N LYS A 2 10.40 9.65 -1.24
CA LYS A 2 10.50 10.97 -0.62
C LYS A 2 10.22 10.89 0.89
N ALA A 3 11.13 11.41 1.72
CA ALA A 3 11.14 11.16 3.16
C ALA A 3 9.92 11.70 3.91
N ASP A 4 9.44 12.90 3.57
CA ASP A 4 8.28 13.50 4.22
C ASP A 4 6.97 12.77 3.87
N ILE A 5 6.84 12.30 2.63
CA ILE A 5 5.70 11.49 2.18
C ILE A 5 5.72 10.12 2.86
N LYS A 6 6.89 9.50 2.95
CA LYS A 6 7.08 8.24 3.68
C LYS A 6 6.59 8.34 5.12
N GLN A 7 6.99 9.38 5.84
CA GLN A 7 6.57 9.59 7.23
C GLN A 7 5.05 9.73 7.37
N LYS A 8 4.42 10.50 6.49
CA LYS A 8 2.97 10.70 6.49
C LYS A 8 2.23 9.41 6.14
N TRP A 9 2.72 8.66 5.17
CA TRP A 9 2.12 7.39 4.77
C TRP A 9 2.19 6.35 5.89
N VAL A 10 3.35 6.19 6.50
CA VAL A 10 3.54 5.30 7.67
C VAL A 10 2.60 5.71 8.81
N ALA A 11 2.50 7.00 9.11
CA ALA A 11 1.60 7.51 10.15
C ALA A 11 0.12 7.20 9.82
N ASP A 12 -0.30 7.38 8.58
CA ASP A 12 -1.66 7.07 8.14
C ASP A 12 -1.95 5.57 8.26
N LEU A 13 -1.04 4.71 7.82
CA LEU A 13 -1.20 3.26 7.95
C LEU A 13 -1.34 2.81 9.41
N ARG A 14 -0.65 3.47 10.33
CA ARG A 14 -0.69 3.17 11.76
C ARG A 14 -1.84 3.84 12.50
N SER A 15 -2.54 4.76 11.87
CA SER A 15 -3.55 5.61 12.53
C SER A 15 -4.81 4.89 12.98
N GLY A 16 -5.15 3.76 12.34
CA GLY A 16 -6.42 3.08 12.53
C GLY A 16 -7.62 3.77 11.86
N LYS A 17 -7.38 4.83 11.08
CA LYS A 17 -8.45 5.60 10.41
C LYS A 17 -8.87 5.00 9.07
N PHE A 18 -8.05 4.11 8.49
CA PHE A 18 -8.29 3.52 7.19
C PHE A 18 -8.61 2.04 7.34
N PRO A 19 -9.86 1.61 7.09
CA PRO A 19 -10.16 0.18 7.00
C PRO A 19 -9.38 -0.45 5.85
N GLN A 20 -8.89 -1.67 6.06
CA GLN A 20 -8.08 -2.37 5.06
C GLN A 20 -8.95 -3.25 4.17
N THR A 21 -8.73 -3.17 2.87
CA THR A 21 -9.27 -4.10 1.88
C THR A 21 -8.15 -4.63 0.98
N THR A 22 -8.49 -5.50 0.05
CA THR A 22 -7.54 -6.14 -0.87
C THR A 22 -7.93 -5.92 -2.32
N GLU A 23 -6.94 -6.04 -3.23
CA GLU A 23 -7.08 -6.06 -4.69
C GLU A 23 -7.46 -4.74 -5.35
N VAL A 24 -7.95 -3.76 -4.61
CA VAL A 24 -8.33 -2.44 -5.12
C VAL A 24 -7.69 -1.34 -4.28
N LEU A 25 -7.49 -0.17 -4.88
CA LEU A 25 -6.97 0.99 -4.14
C LEU A 25 -7.95 1.45 -3.05
N ARG A 26 -9.23 1.55 -3.40
CA ARG A 26 -10.30 1.96 -2.49
C ARG A 26 -11.65 1.49 -3.01
N ASN A 27 -12.50 1.02 -2.09
CA ASN A 27 -13.93 0.74 -2.35
C ASN A 27 -14.74 1.03 -1.08
N GLY A 28 -16.01 0.62 -1.06
CA GLY A 28 -16.88 0.81 0.11
C GLY A 28 -16.43 0.10 1.38
N ASN A 29 -15.53 -0.88 1.28
CA ASN A 29 -15.00 -1.63 2.43
C ASN A 29 -13.70 -1.06 3.00
N GLY A 30 -12.97 -0.26 2.24
CA GLY A 30 -11.72 0.32 2.71
C GLY A 30 -10.70 0.58 1.61
N TYR A 31 -9.42 0.48 1.99
CA TYR A 31 -8.25 0.82 1.19
C TYR A 31 -7.25 -0.33 1.21
N CYS A 32 -6.49 -0.54 0.13
CA CYS A 32 -5.23 -1.27 0.23
C CYS A 32 -4.12 -0.30 0.69
N CYS A 33 -2.92 -0.80 0.96
CA CYS A 33 -1.83 0.07 1.42
C CYS A 33 -1.46 1.15 0.40
N LEU A 34 -1.55 0.86 -0.90
CA LEU A 34 -1.33 1.85 -1.97
C LEU A 34 -2.48 2.85 -2.06
N GLY A 35 -3.70 2.43 -1.75
CA GLY A 35 -4.87 3.32 -1.67
C GLY A 35 -4.74 4.36 -0.57
N VAL A 36 -4.13 4.00 0.56
CA VAL A 36 -3.82 4.97 1.63
C VAL A 36 -2.84 6.03 1.12
N LEU A 37 -1.83 5.63 0.33
CA LEU A 37 -0.92 6.58 -0.31
C LEU A 37 -1.63 7.50 -1.32
N CYS A 38 -2.53 6.95 -2.13
CA CYS A 38 -3.34 7.74 -3.06
C CYS A 38 -4.24 8.73 -2.32
N ASP A 39 -4.78 8.35 -1.17
CA ASP A 39 -5.57 9.26 -0.35
C ASP A 39 -4.73 10.41 0.22
N LEU A 40 -3.51 10.13 0.66
CA LEU A 40 -2.56 11.15 1.06
C LEU A 40 -2.25 12.11 -0.09
N TYR A 41 -2.00 11.58 -1.28
CA TYR A 41 -1.81 12.36 -2.51
C TYR A 41 -3.02 13.26 -2.80
N SER A 42 -4.23 12.73 -2.68
CA SER A 42 -5.46 13.49 -2.86
C SER A 42 -5.55 14.67 -1.89
N ARG A 43 -5.26 14.44 -0.62
CA ARG A 43 -5.30 15.49 0.41
C ARG A 43 -4.21 16.55 0.22
N ASP A 44 -3.02 16.13 -0.18
CA ASP A 44 -1.87 17.04 -0.33
C ASP A 44 -1.92 17.86 -1.64
N THR A 45 -2.49 17.32 -2.70
CA THR A 45 -2.49 17.96 -4.03
C THR A 45 -3.83 18.55 -4.43
N GLY A 46 -4.92 18.14 -3.80
CA GLY A 46 -6.27 18.52 -4.18
C GLY A 46 -6.85 17.70 -5.35
N VAL A 47 -6.10 16.72 -5.87
CA VAL A 47 -6.62 15.80 -6.89
C VAL A 47 -7.62 14.85 -6.25
N GLU A 48 -8.84 14.84 -6.75
CA GLU A 48 -9.93 14.08 -6.15
C GLU A 48 -9.98 12.64 -6.66
N TRP A 49 -10.40 11.72 -5.78
CA TRP A 49 -10.83 10.39 -6.18
C TRP A 49 -12.05 10.47 -7.09
N TYR A 50 -12.11 9.57 -8.08
CA TYR A 50 -13.38 9.27 -8.74
C TYR A 50 -14.13 8.20 -7.92
N VAL A 51 -15.27 8.57 -7.38
CA VAL A 51 -16.11 7.70 -6.54
C VAL A 51 -17.44 7.49 -7.25
N PRO A 52 -17.64 6.34 -7.94
CA PRO A 52 -18.86 6.12 -8.74
C PRO A 52 -20.11 5.96 -7.86
N ASN A 53 -19.96 5.31 -6.70
CA ASN A 53 -21.01 5.14 -5.68
C ASN A 53 -20.38 4.62 -4.36
N ASP A 54 -21.20 4.27 -3.36
CA ASP A 54 -20.71 3.86 -2.05
C ASP A 54 -20.07 2.46 -1.99
N TYR A 55 -20.24 1.65 -3.02
CA TYR A 55 -19.87 0.23 -3.01
C TYR A 55 -18.79 -0.14 -4.02
N ASP A 56 -18.77 0.51 -5.16
CA ASP A 56 -17.89 0.16 -6.28
C ASP A 56 -16.46 0.68 -6.08
N ASP A 57 -15.55 0.17 -6.89
CA ASP A 57 -14.15 0.55 -6.85
C ASP A 57 -13.98 2.02 -7.24
N CYS A 58 -13.26 2.75 -6.40
CA CYS A 58 -12.86 4.12 -6.68
C CYS A 58 -11.59 4.11 -7.54
N THR A 59 -11.38 5.15 -8.33
CA THR A 59 -10.17 5.29 -9.14
C THR A 59 -9.44 6.59 -8.84
N MET A 60 -8.11 6.54 -9.01
CA MET A 60 -7.22 7.69 -8.98
C MET A 60 -6.51 7.75 -10.32
N HIS A 61 -6.70 8.84 -11.07
CA HIS A 61 -6.18 8.97 -12.45
C HIS A 61 -6.53 7.76 -13.33
N GLY A 62 -7.73 7.17 -13.15
CA GLY A 62 -8.19 6.01 -13.91
C GLY A 62 -7.67 4.65 -13.45
N HIS A 63 -6.87 4.59 -12.40
CA HIS A 63 -6.34 3.34 -11.83
C HIS A 63 -7.19 2.89 -10.64
N ASP A 64 -7.47 1.60 -10.59
CA ASP A 64 -8.26 0.98 -9.50
C ASP A 64 -7.45 0.03 -8.61
N GLY A 65 -6.34 -0.51 -9.09
CA GLY A 65 -5.56 -1.53 -8.37
C GLY A 65 -4.06 -1.24 -8.25
N THR A 66 -3.51 -0.39 -9.12
CA THR A 66 -2.10 -0.04 -9.14
C THR A 66 -1.90 1.46 -8.98
N LEU A 67 -0.69 1.88 -8.58
CA LEU A 67 -0.37 3.31 -8.44
C LEU A 67 -0.36 4.00 -9.80
N PRO A 68 -1.09 5.11 -9.95
CA PRO A 68 -0.93 5.99 -11.11
C PRO A 68 0.50 6.54 -11.18
N GLU A 69 0.98 6.79 -12.39
CA GLU A 69 2.29 7.40 -12.62
C GLU A 69 2.47 8.72 -11.86
N GLN A 70 1.43 9.54 -11.83
CA GLN A 70 1.43 10.83 -11.13
C GLN A 70 1.71 10.67 -9.63
N VAL A 71 1.13 9.65 -9.00
CA VAL A 71 1.36 9.34 -7.58
C VAL A 71 2.78 8.80 -7.37
N ARG A 72 3.25 7.93 -8.26
CA ARG A 72 4.62 7.39 -8.21
C ARG A 72 5.67 8.48 -8.26
N ILE A 73 5.52 9.40 -9.20
CA ILE A 73 6.46 10.53 -9.39
C ILE A 73 6.43 11.44 -8.16
N TRP A 74 5.25 11.77 -7.68
CA TRP A 74 5.07 12.61 -6.50
C TRP A 74 5.72 12.02 -5.24
N ALA A 75 5.54 10.72 -5.03
CA ALA A 75 6.09 10.00 -3.86
C ALA A 75 7.51 9.50 -4.07
N GLN A 76 8.01 9.52 -5.31
CA GLN A 76 9.28 8.89 -5.70
C GLN A 76 9.32 7.40 -5.36
N ILE A 77 8.26 6.69 -5.73
CA ILE A 77 8.14 5.24 -5.61
C ILE A 77 8.46 4.59 -6.96
N PRO A 78 9.28 3.52 -7.00
CA PRO A 78 9.81 2.98 -8.25
C PRO A 78 8.81 2.18 -9.08
N HIS A 79 7.76 1.58 -8.46
CA HIS A 79 6.87 0.63 -9.14
C HIS A 79 5.40 0.96 -8.89
N ASP A 80 4.54 0.55 -9.83
CA ASP A 80 3.08 0.71 -9.71
C ASP A 80 2.45 -0.22 -8.66
N VAL A 81 3.17 -1.23 -8.21
CA VAL A 81 2.84 -2.10 -7.07
C VAL A 81 3.54 -1.63 -5.77
N GLY A 82 4.05 -0.41 -5.76
CA GLY A 82 4.79 0.22 -4.67
C GLY A 82 6.28 -0.03 -4.81
N ALA A 83 6.80 -0.94 -4.04
CA ALA A 83 8.20 -1.36 -4.07
C ALA A 83 8.30 -2.85 -3.74
N TYR A 84 9.38 -3.47 -4.18
CA TYR A 84 9.72 -4.83 -3.76
C TYR A 84 10.55 -4.78 -2.49
N VAL A 85 10.16 -5.57 -1.51
CA VAL A 85 10.76 -5.60 -0.18
C VAL A 85 11.18 -7.02 0.18
N ALA A 86 12.18 -7.13 1.03
CA ALA A 86 12.65 -8.42 1.52
C ALA A 86 11.82 -8.82 2.75
N VAL A 87 11.20 -10.00 2.69
CA VAL A 87 10.42 -10.57 3.79
C VAL A 87 10.87 -11.99 4.03
N SER A 88 11.11 -12.33 5.28
CA SER A 88 11.49 -13.68 5.70
C SER A 88 10.29 -14.40 6.29
N LYS A 89 10.07 -15.64 5.86
CA LYS A 89 9.06 -16.53 6.44
C LYS A 89 9.70 -17.82 6.90
N SER A 90 9.41 -18.18 8.15
CA SER A 90 9.81 -19.47 8.70
C SER A 90 8.82 -20.54 8.26
N TYR A 91 9.32 -21.63 7.67
CA TYR A 91 8.53 -22.81 7.36
C TYR A 91 8.83 -23.87 8.40
N ASP A 92 7.78 -24.36 9.07
CA ASP A 92 7.86 -25.42 10.07
C ASP A 92 7.38 -26.75 9.45
N GLU A 93 8.22 -27.32 8.57
CA GLU A 93 8.05 -28.68 8.05
C GLU A 93 9.22 -29.58 8.49
N GLY A 94 9.49 -29.61 9.81
CA GLY A 94 10.54 -30.46 10.38
C GLY A 94 11.97 -29.96 10.19
N GLU A 95 12.16 -28.89 9.43
CA GLU A 95 13.41 -28.15 9.32
C GLU A 95 13.08 -26.67 9.49
N ASN A 96 13.63 -26.01 10.50
CA ASN A 96 13.52 -24.57 10.72
C ASN A 96 14.22 -23.81 9.58
N THR A 97 13.61 -23.82 8.39
CA THR A 97 14.15 -23.13 7.22
C THR A 97 13.53 -21.77 7.13
N ILE A 98 14.34 -20.73 7.19
CA ILE A 98 13.93 -19.36 6.89
C ILE A 98 14.15 -19.15 5.41
N VAL A 99 13.07 -18.83 4.69
CA VAL A 99 13.13 -18.51 3.27
C VAL A 99 12.87 -17.04 3.07
N ASP A 100 13.82 -16.35 2.44
CA ASP A 100 13.69 -14.95 2.09
C ASP A 100 12.90 -14.79 0.79
N HIS A 101 11.93 -13.89 0.80
CA HIS A 101 11.10 -13.54 -0.34
C HIS A 101 11.30 -12.09 -0.73
N SER A 102 11.30 -11.82 -2.03
CA SER A 102 11.18 -10.47 -2.57
C SER A 102 9.74 -10.28 -3.03
N LEU A 103 8.97 -9.47 -2.32
CA LEU A 103 7.55 -9.29 -2.54
C LEU A 103 7.22 -7.82 -2.76
N SER A 104 6.23 -7.56 -3.61
CA SER A 104 5.67 -6.21 -3.74
C SER A 104 4.81 -5.87 -2.52
N LEU A 105 4.60 -4.57 -2.28
CA LEU A 105 3.67 -4.13 -1.23
C LEU A 105 2.25 -4.61 -1.50
N THR A 106 1.84 -4.69 -2.78
CA THR A 106 0.55 -5.25 -3.17
C THR A 106 0.42 -6.71 -2.72
N GLU A 107 1.44 -7.53 -2.92
CA GLU A 107 1.43 -8.94 -2.49
C GLU A 107 1.33 -9.07 -0.97
N LEU A 108 2.02 -8.24 -0.21
CA LEU A 108 1.93 -8.23 1.25
C LEU A 108 0.50 -7.92 1.70
N ASN A 109 -0.14 -6.95 1.07
CA ASN A 109 -1.51 -6.55 1.41
C ASN A 109 -2.55 -7.60 0.99
N ASP A 110 -2.41 -8.16 -0.21
CA ASP A 110 -3.46 -8.95 -0.84
C ASP A 110 -3.32 -10.45 -0.59
N SER A 111 -2.10 -10.96 -0.57
CA SER A 111 -1.84 -12.41 -0.56
C SER A 111 -1.21 -12.90 0.74
N TRP A 112 -0.42 -12.07 1.41
CA TRP A 112 0.30 -12.43 2.64
C TRP A 112 -0.43 -12.00 3.92
N GLU A 113 -1.58 -11.35 3.77
CA GLU A 113 -2.44 -10.93 4.87
C GLU A 113 -1.75 -10.04 5.91
N TYR A 114 -0.78 -9.22 5.46
CA TYR A 114 -0.18 -8.24 6.32
C TYR A 114 -1.17 -7.12 6.62
N ASN A 115 -1.33 -6.79 7.90
CA ASN A 115 -2.12 -5.61 8.28
C ASN A 115 -1.32 -4.32 8.03
N PHE A 116 -1.98 -3.18 8.16
CA PHE A 116 -1.35 -1.89 7.90
C PHE A 116 -0.18 -1.58 8.85
N HIS A 117 -0.21 -2.05 10.09
CA HIS A 117 0.91 -1.89 11.01
C HIS A 117 2.15 -2.66 10.53
N GLN A 118 1.97 -3.89 10.09
CA GLN A 118 3.06 -4.71 9.56
C GLN A 118 3.63 -4.12 8.26
N ILE A 119 2.76 -3.64 7.38
CA ILE A 119 3.18 -2.97 6.13
C ILE A 119 3.92 -1.67 6.44
N ALA A 120 3.44 -0.88 7.39
CA ALA A 120 4.11 0.35 7.83
C ALA A 120 5.52 0.08 8.36
N ASP A 121 5.70 -0.99 9.13
CA ASP A 121 7.02 -1.40 9.64
C ASP A 121 7.99 -1.73 8.50
N VAL A 122 7.52 -2.45 7.49
CA VAL A 122 8.32 -2.79 6.30
C VAL A 122 8.70 -1.54 5.51
N ILE A 123 7.76 -0.63 5.31
CA ILE A 123 8.00 0.64 4.60
C ILE A 123 9.03 1.47 5.35
N GLU A 124 8.87 1.61 6.67
CA GLU A 124 9.79 2.39 7.51
C GLU A 124 11.20 1.84 7.45
N GLU A 125 11.36 0.53 7.43
CA GLU A 125 12.65 -0.14 7.40
C GLU A 125 13.32 -0.12 6.03
N GLN A 126 12.56 -0.30 4.94
CA GLN A 126 13.12 -0.61 3.62
C GLN A 126 12.94 0.48 2.57
N LEU A 127 12.04 1.41 2.73
CA LEU A 127 11.80 2.50 1.80
C LEU A 127 12.39 3.81 2.33
#